data_fa33d90b81562d87d1a13e227023a9bd
#
_entry.id   fa33d90b81562d87d1a13e227023a9bd
#
_cell.length_a   1.000
_cell.length_b   1.000
_cell.length_c   1.000
_cell.angle_alpha   90.00
_cell.angle_beta   90.00
_cell.angle_gamma   90.00
#
_symmetry.space_group_name_H-M   'P 1'
#
loop_
_entity.id
_entity.type
_entity.pdbx_description
1 polymer ?
#
loop_
_entity_poly.entity_id
_entity_poly.type
_entity_poly.pdbx_seq_one_letter_code
_entity_poly.pdbx_strand_id
1 'polypeptide(L)'
;EEISEVVDGIMVARGDLGVEIPAEEVPLVQKQLIKKCNALGKPVITATQMLDSMQRNPRPTRAEASDVANAIFDGTDAIMLSGETAAGSYPVEAVQTMHNIASRSEMALNHKELLSKRSKDSEHSITDAIGQSVAHTTLNLGADAIIAPTESGHTARMISKYRPKSPIVAVTANDFVARRLALVWGVQPMVGPKTTTTDEMLDSAIQASLKSGVVSYGDLVVITAGVPVGAEGTTNMMKIHVLGNTILKGQGIGRKKATGKVVIAKDAAEANAKVEEGSILVTIGSDKEMMPAIEKC
;
A
#
# COMPACT_ATOMS: atom_id res chain seq x y z
N GLU A 1 12.79 -20.72 -14.39
CA GLU A 1 12.18 -19.74 -15.34
C GLU A 1 10.89 -20.28 -15.90
N GLU A 2 10.87 -21.46 -16.51
CA GLU A 2 9.68 -22.09 -17.10
C GLU A 2 8.48 -22.18 -16.14
N ILE A 3 8.72 -22.57 -14.89
CA ILE A 3 7.66 -22.65 -13.86
C ILE A 3 7.03 -21.26 -13.63
N SER A 4 7.83 -20.21 -13.63
CA SER A 4 7.33 -18.86 -13.37
C SER A 4 6.38 -18.34 -14.44
N GLU A 5 6.32 -18.93 -15.62
CA GLU A 5 5.39 -18.54 -16.69
C GLU A 5 3.97 -19.04 -16.43
N VAL A 6 3.84 -20.22 -15.82
CA VAL A 6 2.55 -20.93 -15.68
C VAL A 6 1.94 -20.84 -14.27
N VAL A 7 2.70 -20.41 -13.25
CA VAL A 7 2.18 -20.30 -11.87
C VAL A 7 1.63 -18.92 -11.57
N ASP A 8 0.69 -18.85 -10.62
CA ASP A 8 0.13 -17.59 -10.13
C ASP A 8 1.00 -16.90 -9.07
N GLY A 9 1.85 -17.64 -8.38
CA GLY A 9 2.78 -17.18 -7.35
C GLY A 9 3.69 -18.30 -6.91
N ILE A 10 4.66 -18.01 -6.04
CA ILE A 10 5.63 -18.98 -5.54
C ILE A 10 5.66 -18.94 -4.01
N MET A 11 5.74 -20.11 -3.40
CA MET A 11 6.07 -20.24 -1.99
C MET A 11 7.53 -20.70 -1.86
N VAL A 12 8.33 -19.94 -1.12
CA VAL A 12 9.68 -20.31 -0.73
C VAL A 12 9.59 -21.21 0.50
N ALA A 13 9.46 -22.51 0.26
CA ALA A 13 9.37 -23.54 1.30
C ALA A 13 10.80 -23.90 1.78
N ARG A 14 11.32 -23.15 2.74
CA ARG A 14 12.73 -23.25 3.15
C ARG A 14 13.09 -24.60 3.79
N GLY A 15 12.12 -25.25 4.42
CA GLY A 15 12.30 -26.62 4.94
C GLY A 15 12.60 -27.62 3.82
N ASP A 16 11.80 -27.59 2.75
CA ASP A 16 11.98 -28.47 1.59
C ASP A 16 13.27 -28.13 0.83
N LEU A 17 13.54 -26.83 0.64
CA LEU A 17 14.78 -26.38 0.01
C LEU A 17 16.02 -26.86 0.78
N GLY A 18 16.00 -26.83 2.10
CA GLY A 18 17.13 -27.26 2.93
C GLY A 18 17.39 -28.78 2.90
N VAL A 19 16.46 -29.57 2.34
CA VAL A 19 16.69 -31.00 2.06
C VAL A 19 17.34 -31.21 0.69
N GLU A 20 17.01 -30.34 -0.28
CA GLU A 20 17.45 -30.48 -1.67
C GLU A 20 18.77 -29.77 -1.97
N ILE A 21 19.08 -28.68 -1.24
CA ILE A 21 20.29 -27.87 -1.43
C ILE A 21 21.03 -27.65 -0.09
N PRO A 22 22.35 -27.34 -0.11
CA PRO A 22 23.07 -26.98 1.10
C PRO A 22 22.41 -25.83 1.87
N ALA A 23 22.41 -25.91 3.20
CA ALA A 23 21.71 -24.97 4.08
C ALA A 23 22.18 -23.51 3.87
N GLU A 24 23.47 -23.30 3.57
CA GLU A 24 24.06 -22.00 3.28
C GLU A 24 23.58 -21.37 1.98
N GLU A 25 23.06 -22.17 1.04
CA GLU A 25 22.49 -21.68 -0.22
C GLU A 25 21.03 -21.22 -0.09
N VAL A 26 20.30 -21.73 0.91
CA VAL A 26 18.87 -21.44 1.08
C VAL A 26 18.58 -19.91 1.15
N PRO A 27 19.31 -19.08 1.92
CA PRO A 27 19.09 -17.65 1.96
C PRO A 27 19.34 -16.95 0.62
N LEU A 28 20.31 -17.42 -0.16
CA LEU A 28 20.60 -16.87 -1.48
C LEU A 28 19.50 -17.19 -2.49
N VAL A 29 19.04 -18.44 -2.49
CA VAL A 29 17.92 -18.89 -3.33
C VAL A 29 16.64 -18.17 -2.97
N GLN A 30 16.34 -17.98 -1.67
CA GLN A 30 15.21 -17.16 -1.20
C GLN A 30 15.23 -15.76 -1.82
N LYS A 31 16.34 -15.04 -1.70
CA LYS A 31 16.49 -13.69 -2.26
C LYS A 31 16.31 -13.65 -3.77
N GLN A 32 16.84 -14.64 -4.47
CA GLN A 32 16.71 -14.74 -5.92
C GLN A 32 15.26 -14.99 -6.36
N LEU A 33 14.56 -15.91 -5.68
CA LEU A 33 13.15 -16.21 -5.96
C LEU A 33 12.25 -15.00 -5.67
N ILE A 34 12.45 -14.34 -4.54
CA ILE A 34 11.70 -13.11 -4.19
C ILE A 34 11.93 -12.03 -5.25
N LYS A 35 13.19 -11.76 -5.62
CA LYS A 35 13.52 -10.76 -6.65
C LYS A 35 12.85 -11.09 -7.99
N LYS A 36 12.87 -12.36 -8.43
CA LYS A 36 12.23 -12.81 -9.65
C LYS A 36 10.72 -12.63 -9.64
N CYS A 37 10.06 -13.08 -8.58
CA CYS A 37 8.61 -12.93 -8.41
C CYS A 37 8.19 -11.45 -8.43
N ASN A 38 8.93 -10.62 -7.70
CA ASN A 38 8.70 -9.17 -7.68
C ASN A 38 8.83 -8.54 -9.07
N ALA A 39 9.84 -8.91 -9.86
CA ALA A 39 10.01 -8.40 -11.22
C ALA A 39 8.81 -8.77 -12.12
N LEU A 40 8.29 -9.99 -11.97
CA LEU A 40 7.13 -10.50 -12.72
C LEU A 40 5.77 -10.01 -12.18
N GLY A 41 5.75 -9.29 -11.04
CA GLY A 41 4.51 -8.91 -10.38
C GLY A 41 3.69 -10.11 -9.89
N LYS A 42 4.35 -11.23 -9.57
CA LYS A 42 3.73 -12.44 -9.00
C LYS A 42 3.97 -12.47 -7.49
N PRO A 43 2.95 -12.80 -6.67
CA PRO A 43 3.11 -12.88 -5.23
C PRO A 43 4.09 -13.98 -4.83
N VAL A 44 4.88 -13.71 -3.80
CA VAL A 44 5.81 -14.67 -3.20
C VAL A 44 5.57 -14.76 -1.70
N ILE A 45 5.49 -16.00 -1.20
CA ILE A 45 5.28 -16.30 0.21
C ILE A 45 6.57 -16.90 0.78
N THR A 46 7.13 -16.32 1.82
CA THR A 46 8.25 -16.93 2.56
C THR A 46 7.70 -17.76 3.70
N ALA A 47 8.06 -19.03 3.71
CA ALA A 47 7.44 -20.04 4.57
C ALA A 47 8.47 -20.90 5.31
N THR A 48 7.99 -21.59 6.32
CA THR A 48 8.65 -22.59 7.19
C THR A 48 9.70 -22.01 8.11
N GLN A 49 9.66 -22.45 9.37
CA GLN A 49 10.62 -22.12 10.43
C GLN A 49 10.80 -20.61 10.67
N MET A 50 9.71 -19.84 10.51
CA MET A 50 9.75 -18.39 10.70
C MET A 50 9.88 -18.02 12.20
N LEU A 51 9.03 -18.63 13.05
CA LEU A 51 9.00 -18.45 14.50
C LEU A 51 8.91 -19.82 15.20
N ASP A 52 9.66 -20.82 14.75
CA ASP A 52 9.53 -22.23 15.13
C ASP A 52 9.58 -22.45 16.64
N SER A 53 10.42 -21.71 17.38
CA SER A 53 10.49 -21.80 18.83
C SER A 53 9.18 -21.41 19.52
N MET A 54 8.32 -20.63 18.87
CA MET A 54 7.01 -20.24 19.41
C MET A 54 5.97 -21.38 19.38
N GLN A 55 6.28 -22.52 18.80
CA GLN A 55 5.47 -23.73 19.06
C GLN A 55 5.46 -24.11 20.54
N ARG A 56 6.54 -23.80 21.28
CA ARG A 56 6.74 -24.22 22.69
C ARG A 56 6.98 -23.05 23.64
N ASN A 57 7.31 -21.86 23.14
CA ASN A 57 7.64 -20.67 23.93
C ASN A 57 6.77 -19.48 23.52
N PRO A 58 6.38 -18.60 24.47
CA PRO A 58 5.53 -17.45 24.18
C PRO A 58 6.27 -16.30 23.45
N ARG A 59 7.59 -16.45 23.24
CA ARG A 59 8.44 -15.44 22.59
C ARG A 59 9.42 -16.11 21.63
N PRO A 60 9.72 -15.49 20.48
CA PRO A 60 10.70 -16.01 19.54
C PRO A 60 12.13 -15.75 20.03
N THR A 61 13.06 -16.43 19.40
CA THR A 61 14.49 -16.09 19.48
C THR A 61 14.79 -14.80 18.69
N ARG A 62 15.94 -14.18 18.99
CA ARG A 62 16.40 -13.01 18.20
C ARG A 62 16.70 -13.36 16.74
N ALA A 63 17.17 -14.58 16.49
CA ALA A 63 17.44 -15.07 15.14
C ALA A 63 16.15 -15.15 14.32
N GLU A 64 15.07 -15.69 14.89
CA GLU A 64 13.76 -15.79 14.24
C GLU A 64 13.14 -14.41 13.99
N ALA A 65 13.23 -13.49 14.95
CA ALA A 65 12.76 -12.11 14.74
C ALA A 65 13.54 -11.43 13.61
N SER A 66 14.85 -11.67 13.51
CA SER A 66 15.68 -11.16 12.41
C SER A 66 15.33 -11.81 11.07
N ASP A 67 14.97 -13.09 11.07
CA ASP A 67 14.60 -13.83 9.87
C ASP A 67 13.28 -13.30 9.27
N VAL A 68 12.27 -13.10 10.12
CA VAL A 68 11.00 -12.46 9.70
C VAL A 68 11.26 -11.07 9.11
N ALA A 69 12.07 -10.24 9.81
CA ALA A 69 12.41 -8.90 9.33
C ALA A 69 13.14 -8.95 7.99
N ASN A 70 14.10 -9.87 7.82
CA ASN A 70 14.84 -10.03 6.56
C ASN A 70 13.93 -10.46 5.41
N ALA A 71 12.96 -11.33 5.61
CA ALA A 71 11.98 -11.68 4.59
C ALA A 71 11.21 -10.44 4.08
N ILE A 72 10.82 -9.54 5.00
CA ILE A 72 10.18 -8.25 4.64
C ILE A 72 11.15 -7.36 3.85
N PHE A 73 12.41 -7.22 4.29
CA PHE A 73 13.42 -6.41 3.59
C PHE A 73 13.79 -6.99 2.22
N ASP A 74 13.77 -8.31 2.07
CA ASP A 74 13.96 -8.99 0.79
C ASP A 74 12.81 -8.69 -0.20
N GLY A 75 11.65 -8.31 0.32
CA GLY A 75 10.48 -7.90 -0.46
C GLY A 75 9.47 -9.00 -0.71
N THR A 76 9.34 -9.99 0.20
CA THR A 76 8.26 -10.98 0.14
C THR A 76 6.88 -10.31 0.19
N ASP A 77 5.89 -10.90 -0.47
CA ASP A 77 4.50 -10.39 -0.43
C ASP A 77 3.77 -10.86 0.83
N ALA A 78 4.05 -12.08 1.27
CA ALA A 78 3.47 -12.65 2.48
C ALA A 78 4.49 -13.52 3.21
N ILE A 79 4.26 -13.71 4.50
CA ILE A 79 5.00 -14.60 5.39
C ILE A 79 4.03 -15.61 6.00
N MET A 80 4.47 -16.84 6.20
CA MET A 80 3.61 -17.94 6.62
C MET A 80 4.13 -18.60 7.89
N LEU A 81 3.25 -18.82 8.85
CA LEU A 81 3.42 -19.70 9.99
C LEU A 81 2.91 -21.10 9.65
N SER A 82 3.54 -22.13 10.18
CA SER A 82 3.19 -23.54 9.97
C SER A 82 2.84 -24.21 11.31
N GLY A 83 3.76 -24.93 11.89
CA GLY A 83 3.60 -25.61 13.17
C GLY A 83 3.24 -24.67 14.31
N GLU A 84 3.71 -23.43 14.27
CA GLU A 84 3.46 -22.39 15.26
C GLU A 84 1.96 -22.13 15.49
N THR A 85 1.16 -22.21 14.41
CA THR A 85 -0.29 -22.01 14.47
C THR A 85 -1.10 -23.29 14.36
N ALA A 86 -0.55 -24.34 13.70
CA ALA A 86 -1.27 -25.59 13.47
C ALA A 86 -1.26 -26.52 14.68
N ALA A 87 -0.15 -26.54 15.45
CA ALA A 87 0.04 -27.46 16.57
C ALA A 87 0.76 -26.85 17.79
N GLY A 88 1.20 -25.57 17.67
CA GLY A 88 1.91 -24.86 18.74
C GLY A 88 1.02 -24.52 19.94
N SER A 89 1.66 -24.29 21.08
CA SER A 89 0.99 -23.89 22.33
C SER A 89 0.63 -22.39 22.36
N TYR A 90 1.19 -21.57 21.45
CA TYR A 90 1.07 -20.11 21.44
C TYR A 90 0.66 -19.56 20.05
N PRO A 91 -0.44 -20.06 19.43
CA PRO A 91 -0.79 -19.70 18.05
C PRO A 91 -1.14 -18.23 17.87
N VAL A 92 -1.87 -17.65 18.81
CA VAL A 92 -2.28 -16.22 18.75
C VAL A 92 -1.08 -15.31 18.94
N GLU A 93 -0.23 -15.60 19.90
CA GLU A 93 1.00 -14.87 20.19
C GLU A 93 1.99 -14.95 19.02
N ALA A 94 2.07 -16.09 18.33
CA ALA A 94 2.90 -16.25 17.14
C ALA A 94 2.44 -15.33 15.99
N VAL A 95 1.14 -15.30 15.70
CA VAL A 95 0.58 -14.39 14.70
C VAL A 95 0.80 -12.92 15.09
N GLN A 96 0.52 -12.57 16.35
CA GLN A 96 0.72 -11.20 16.82
C GLN A 96 2.19 -10.78 16.76
N THR A 97 3.11 -11.66 17.14
CA THR A 97 4.55 -11.41 17.07
C THR A 97 5.02 -11.22 15.64
N MET A 98 4.59 -12.09 14.72
CA MET A 98 4.90 -11.98 13.30
C MET A 98 4.38 -10.67 12.72
N HIS A 99 3.13 -10.31 13.02
CA HIS A 99 2.54 -9.03 12.62
C HIS A 99 3.35 -7.83 13.15
N ASN A 100 3.73 -7.84 14.41
CA ASN A 100 4.49 -6.74 15.01
C ASN A 100 5.87 -6.57 14.36
N ILE A 101 6.58 -7.68 14.09
CA ILE A 101 7.88 -7.65 13.42
C ILE A 101 7.73 -7.14 11.99
N ALA A 102 6.75 -7.66 11.23
CA ALA A 102 6.50 -7.25 9.85
C ALA A 102 6.17 -5.75 9.77
N SER A 103 5.20 -5.28 10.54
CA SER A 103 4.78 -3.87 10.57
C SER A 103 5.95 -2.95 10.96
N ARG A 104 6.76 -3.33 11.95
CA ARG A 104 7.92 -2.55 12.35
C ARG A 104 9.00 -2.51 11.27
N SER A 105 9.20 -3.62 10.57
CA SER A 105 10.17 -3.72 9.46
C SER A 105 9.73 -2.88 8.26
N GLU A 106 8.44 -2.90 7.91
CA GLU A 106 7.87 -2.07 6.83
C GLU A 106 8.05 -0.57 7.10
N MET A 107 7.86 -0.12 8.35
CA MET A 107 8.11 1.27 8.73
C MET A 107 9.58 1.71 8.57
N ALA A 108 10.52 0.77 8.55
CA ALA A 108 11.95 1.03 8.37
C ALA A 108 12.39 0.98 6.89
N LEU A 109 11.49 0.62 5.97
CA LEU A 109 11.81 0.56 4.55
C LEU A 109 12.13 1.95 3.98
N ASN A 110 13.22 2.04 3.24
CA ASN A 110 13.53 3.23 2.43
C ASN A 110 12.85 3.12 1.06
N HIS A 111 11.59 3.55 1.00
CA HIS A 111 10.78 3.46 -0.22
C HIS A 111 11.40 4.20 -1.42
N LYS A 112 12.14 5.29 -1.20
CA LYS A 112 12.82 6.01 -2.28
C LYS A 112 13.94 5.17 -2.90
N GLU A 113 14.72 4.50 -2.09
CA GLU A 113 15.79 3.61 -2.53
C GLU A 113 15.23 2.35 -3.21
N LEU A 114 14.20 1.74 -2.62
CA LEU A 114 13.51 0.59 -3.19
C LEU A 114 12.96 0.91 -4.58
N LEU A 115 12.27 2.03 -4.72
CA LEU A 115 11.71 2.47 -5.99
C LEU A 115 12.80 2.71 -7.02
N SER A 116 13.90 3.37 -6.65
CA SER A 116 15.05 3.60 -7.54
C SER A 116 15.70 2.30 -8.02
N LYS A 117 15.86 1.30 -7.14
CA LYS A 117 16.42 -0.01 -7.49
C LYS A 117 15.50 -0.77 -8.45
N ARG A 118 14.20 -0.82 -8.14
CA ARG A 118 13.20 -1.57 -8.93
C ARG A 118 12.93 -0.94 -10.29
N SER A 119 13.05 0.39 -10.40
CA SER A 119 12.91 1.11 -11.67
C SER A 119 14.00 0.75 -12.70
N LYS A 120 15.14 0.24 -12.27
CA LYS A 120 16.21 -0.23 -13.19
C LYS A 120 15.93 -1.59 -13.81
N ASP A 121 15.13 -2.40 -13.14
CA ASP A 121 14.76 -3.75 -13.59
C ASP A 121 13.37 -3.74 -14.30
N SER A 122 12.89 -2.55 -14.76
CA SER A 122 11.57 -2.40 -15.35
C SER A 122 11.47 -2.97 -16.76
N GLU A 123 10.35 -3.58 -17.09
CA GLU A 123 9.99 -3.96 -18.45
C GLU A 123 9.54 -2.72 -19.24
N HIS A 124 9.86 -2.66 -20.53
CA HIS A 124 9.46 -1.54 -21.40
C HIS A 124 8.00 -1.69 -21.90
N SER A 125 7.04 -1.84 -20.97
CA SER A 125 5.63 -1.88 -21.28
C SER A 125 4.90 -0.61 -20.78
N ILE A 126 3.77 -0.27 -21.41
CA ILE A 126 2.96 0.89 -21.01
C ILE A 126 2.49 0.72 -19.56
N THR A 127 2.00 -0.45 -19.20
CA THR A 127 1.53 -0.75 -17.84
C THR A 127 2.63 -0.60 -16.81
N ASP A 128 3.84 -1.03 -17.14
CA ASP A 128 4.99 -0.93 -16.25
C ASP A 128 5.44 0.52 -16.06
N ALA A 129 5.49 1.30 -17.15
CA ALA A 129 5.80 2.73 -17.11
C ALA A 129 4.78 3.52 -16.26
N ILE A 130 3.49 3.20 -16.39
CA ILE A 130 2.44 3.81 -15.55
C ILE A 130 2.58 3.37 -14.10
N GLY A 131 2.80 2.09 -13.81
CA GLY A 131 2.99 1.59 -12.45
C GLY A 131 4.16 2.27 -11.73
N GLN A 132 5.29 2.42 -12.42
CA GLN A 132 6.45 3.17 -11.94
C GLN A 132 6.11 4.65 -11.69
N SER A 133 5.44 5.30 -12.66
CA SER A 133 5.05 6.70 -12.56
C SER A 133 4.08 6.95 -11.40
N VAL A 134 3.13 6.04 -11.18
CA VAL A 134 2.19 6.09 -10.04
C VAL A 134 2.95 6.02 -8.73
N ALA A 135 3.89 5.08 -8.57
CA ALA A 135 4.68 4.93 -7.35
C ALA A 135 5.55 6.17 -7.07
N HIS A 136 6.19 6.74 -8.11
CA HIS A 136 6.96 7.98 -7.99
C HIS A 136 6.09 9.18 -7.65
N THR A 137 4.96 9.36 -8.34
CA THR A 137 4.04 10.47 -8.11
C THR A 137 3.46 10.42 -6.69
N THR A 138 3.05 9.24 -6.24
CA THR A 138 2.52 9.02 -4.89
C THR A 138 3.55 9.38 -3.81
N LEU A 139 4.80 8.96 -4.00
CA LEU A 139 5.88 9.26 -3.07
C LEU A 139 6.21 10.77 -3.04
N ASN A 140 6.28 11.42 -4.21
CA ASN A 140 6.65 12.83 -4.33
C ASN A 140 5.57 13.77 -3.77
N LEU A 141 4.30 13.43 -3.99
CA LEU A 141 3.16 14.22 -3.51
C LEU A 141 2.79 13.89 -2.06
N GLY A 142 3.29 12.78 -1.50
CA GLY A 142 2.82 12.28 -0.21
C GLY A 142 1.34 11.89 -0.26
N ALA A 143 0.88 11.29 -1.37
CA ALA A 143 -0.51 10.90 -1.52
C ALA A 143 -0.87 9.78 -0.51
N ASP A 144 -2.11 9.83 -0.01
CA ASP A 144 -2.56 8.97 1.09
C ASP A 144 -2.81 7.53 0.63
N ALA A 145 -3.29 7.34 -0.60
CA ALA A 145 -3.48 6.03 -1.19
C ALA A 145 -3.39 6.06 -2.72
N ILE A 146 -3.25 4.86 -3.29
CA ILE A 146 -3.42 4.58 -4.71
C ILE A 146 -4.75 3.85 -4.87
N ILE A 147 -5.62 4.30 -5.78
CA ILE A 147 -6.87 3.63 -6.12
C ILE A 147 -6.68 2.97 -7.48
N ALA A 148 -6.84 1.65 -7.53
CA ALA A 148 -6.61 0.84 -8.71
C ALA A 148 -7.84 -0.01 -9.08
N PRO A 149 -8.81 0.54 -9.83
CA PRO A 149 -9.82 -0.29 -10.49
C PRO A 149 -9.14 -1.33 -11.39
N THR A 150 -9.55 -2.58 -11.27
CA THR A 150 -8.91 -3.70 -11.99
C THR A 150 -9.87 -4.84 -12.23
N GLU A 151 -9.86 -5.44 -13.41
CA GLU A 151 -10.67 -6.60 -13.74
C GLU A 151 -9.98 -7.90 -13.31
N SER A 152 -8.72 -8.07 -13.68
CA SER A 152 -7.92 -9.29 -13.42
C SER A 152 -6.92 -9.16 -12.26
N GLY A 153 -6.86 -8.00 -11.61
CA GLY A 153 -5.86 -7.71 -10.58
C GLY A 153 -4.51 -7.28 -11.13
N HIS A 154 -4.33 -7.25 -12.45
CA HIS A 154 -3.03 -6.95 -13.08
C HIS A 154 -2.51 -5.56 -12.70
N THR A 155 -3.33 -4.52 -12.81
CA THR A 155 -2.96 -3.15 -12.45
C THR A 155 -2.42 -3.06 -11.02
N ALA A 156 -3.14 -3.63 -10.06
CA ALA A 156 -2.72 -3.60 -8.65
C ALA A 156 -1.38 -4.30 -8.42
N ARG A 157 -1.16 -5.47 -9.07
CA ARG A 157 0.12 -6.20 -8.98
C ARG A 157 1.28 -5.40 -9.60
N MET A 158 1.05 -4.79 -10.76
CA MET A 158 2.09 -3.99 -11.44
C MET A 158 2.48 -2.73 -10.66
N ILE A 159 1.58 -2.16 -9.89
CA ILE A 159 1.92 -1.07 -8.97
C ILE A 159 2.63 -1.61 -7.73
N SER A 160 2.10 -2.69 -7.14
CA SER A 160 2.67 -3.31 -5.93
C SER A 160 4.12 -3.73 -6.11
N LYS A 161 4.54 -4.17 -7.30
CA LYS A 161 5.93 -4.55 -7.55
C LYS A 161 6.93 -3.42 -7.28
N TYR A 162 6.51 -2.16 -7.35
CA TYR A 162 7.32 -1.00 -7.02
C TYR A 162 7.33 -0.65 -5.52
N ARG A 163 6.57 -1.38 -4.69
CA ARG A 163 6.49 -1.20 -3.22
C ARG A 163 6.25 0.27 -2.83
N PRO A 164 5.19 0.90 -3.34
CA PRO A 164 4.86 2.27 -2.94
C PRO A 164 4.66 2.36 -1.41
N LYS A 165 4.93 3.52 -0.85
CA LYS A 165 4.69 3.77 0.58
C LYS A 165 3.20 3.78 0.91
N SER A 166 2.40 4.33 0.02
CA SER A 166 0.96 4.47 0.19
C SER A 166 0.25 3.16 -0.14
N PRO A 167 -0.79 2.77 0.61
CA PRO A 167 -1.57 1.57 0.36
C PRO A 167 -2.25 1.64 -1.02
N ILE A 168 -2.46 0.47 -1.60
CA ILE A 168 -3.15 0.30 -2.88
C ILE A 168 -4.54 -0.25 -2.61
N VAL A 169 -5.59 0.53 -2.83
CA VAL A 169 -6.98 0.04 -2.79
C VAL A 169 -7.33 -0.47 -4.19
N ALA A 170 -7.38 -1.78 -4.33
CA ALA A 170 -7.72 -2.43 -5.59
C ALA A 170 -9.22 -2.72 -5.63
N VAL A 171 -9.93 -2.15 -6.59
CA VAL A 171 -11.38 -2.32 -6.70
C VAL A 171 -11.71 -3.19 -7.91
N THR A 172 -12.40 -4.30 -7.68
CA THR A 172 -12.78 -5.27 -8.71
C THR A 172 -14.22 -5.74 -8.54
N ALA A 173 -14.89 -6.08 -9.63
CA ALA A 173 -16.22 -6.71 -9.57
C ALA A 173 -16.14 -8.24 -9.34
N ASN A 174 -14.93 -8.81 -9.36
CA ASN A 174 -14.73 -10.25 -9.27
C ASN A 174 -14.18 -10.64 -7.88
N ASP A 175 -14.98 -11.33 -7.13
CA ASP A 175 -14.71 -11.84 -5.78
C ASP A 175 -13.45 -12.76 -5.73
N PHE A 176 -13.25 -13.58 -6.77
CA PHE A 176 -12.08 -14.44 -6.88
C PHE A 176 -10.80 -13.62 -7.04
N VAL A 177 -10.84 -12.56 -7.86
CA VAL A 177 -9.72 -11.64 -8.04
C VAL A 177 -9.42 -10.90 -6.74
N ALA A 178 -10.45 -10.43 -6.03
CA ALA A 178 -10.28 -9.78 -4.73
C ALA A 178 -9.55 -10.69 -3.73
N ARG A 179 -9.97 -11.96 -3.62
CA ARG A 179 -9.29 -12.93 -2.73
C ARG A 179 -7.83 -13.17 -3.12
N ARG A 180 -7.50 -13.25 -4.41
CA ARG A 180 -6.12 -13.40 -4.88
C ARG A 180 -5.26 -12.19 -4.53
N LEU A 181 -5.82 -10.99 -4.66
CA LEU A 181 -5.13 -9.74 -4.36
C LEU A 181 -4.81 -9.56 -2.88
N ALA A 182 -5.51 -10.26 -1.97
CA ALA A 182 -5.20 -10.23 -0.55
C ALA A 182 -3.80 -10.79 -0.20
N LEU A 183 -3.17 -11.54 -1.10
CA LEU A 183 -1.79 -12.03 -0.96
C LEU A 183 -0.74 -11.06 -1.51
N VAL A 184 -1.16 -9.98 -2.16
CA VAL A 184 -0.25 -9.04 -2.82
C VAL A 184 0.14 -7.92 -1.87
N TRP A 185 1.43 -7.63 -1.77
CA TRP A 185 1.98 -6.63 -0.85
C TRP A 185 1.32 -5.26 -1.01
N GLY A 186 0.88 -4.69 0.11
CA GLY A 186 0.32 -3.34 0.18
C GLY A 186 -1.02 -3.16 -0.53
N VAL A 187 -1.65 -4.24 -1.00
CA VAL A 187 -2.94 -4.20 -1.67
C VAL A 187 -4.07 -4.53 -0.70
N GLN A 188 -5.04 -3.63 -0.62
CA GLN A 188 -6.32 -3.86 0.02
C GLN A 188 -7.39 -4.04 -1.04
N PRO A 189 -7.86 -5.27 -1.29
CA PRO A 189 -8.86 -5.53 -2.29
C PRO A 189 -10.26 -5.17 -1.78
N MET A 190 -11.04 -4.55 -2.66
CA MET A 190 -12.45 -4.22 -2.43
C MET A 190 -13.30 -4.76 -3.58
N VAL A 191 -14.45 -5.31 -3.24
CA VAL A 191 -15.43 -5.72 -4.25
C VAL A 191 -16.36 -4.53 -4.52
N GLY A 192 -16.46 -4.15 -5.79
CA GLY A 192 -17.32 -3.09 -6.28
C GLY A 192 -18.27 -3.60 -7.38
N PRO A 193 -19.23 -2.78 -7.82
CA PRO A 193 -20.11 -3.15 -8.93
C PRO A 193 -19.33 -3.23 -10.25
N LYS A 194 -19.86 -3.99 -11.19
CA LYS A 194 -19.38 -3.97 -12.58
C LYS A 194 -19.82 -2.65 -13.22
N THR A 195 -18.88 -1.97 -13.87
CA THR A 195 -19.09 -0.67 -14.53
C THR A 195 -18.85 -0.79 -16.02
N THR A 196 -19.46 0.08 -16.78
CA THR A 196 -19.38 0.08 -18.26
C THR A 196 -18.72 1.32 -18.82
N THR A 197 -18.70 2.40 -18.06
CA THR A 197 -18.08 3.67 -18.45
C THR A 197 -16.91 4.00 -17.54
N THR A 198 -15.98 4.85 -18.03
CA THR A 198 -14.83 5.31 -17.26
C THR A 198 -15.26 6.13 -16.03
N ASP A 199 -16.27 6.98 -16.17
CA ASP A 199 -16.75 7.81 -15.08
C ASP A 199 -17.39 6.98 -13.96
N GLU A 200 -18.27 6.02 -14.31
CA GLU A 200 -18.82 5.07 -13.35
C GLU A 200 -17.75 4.27 -12.64
N MET A 201 -16.71 3.83 -13.36
CA MET A 201 -15.59 3.10 -12.79
C MET A 201 -14.83 3.93 -11.76
N LEU A 202 -14.52 5.19 -12.10
CA LEU A 202 -13.84 6.11 -11.19
C LEU A 202 -14.67 6.40 -9.94
N ASP A 203 -15.94 6.72 -10.10
CA ASP A 203 -16.84 7.02 -8.98
C ASP A 203 -17.04 5.80 -8.08
N SER A 204 -17.27 4.62 -8.67
CA SER A 204 -17.37 3.37 -7.93
C SER A 204 -16.10 3.04 -7.14
N ALA A 205 -14.93 3.24 -7.77
CA ALA A 205 -13.64 2.99 -7.13
C ALA A 205 -13.40 3.95 -5.96
N ILE A 206 -13.75 5.22 -6.10
CA ILE A 206 -13.67 6.22 -5.03
C ILE A 206 -14.59 5.82 -3.87
N GLN A 207 -15.85 5.47 -4.15
CA GLN A 207 -16.81 5.07 -3.11
C GLN A 207 -16.38 3.79 -2.38
N ALA A 208 -15.87 2.79 -3.09
CA ALA A 208 -15.34 1.58 -2.50
C ALA A 208 -14.12 1.88 -1.60
N SER A 209 -13.25 2.79 -2.03
CA SER A 209 -12.07 3.20 -1.26
C SER A 209 -12.45 3.94 0.02
N LEU A 210 -13.45 4.81 -0.01
CA LEU A 210 -13.99 5.47 1.20
C LEU A 210 -14.60 4.44 2.16
N LYS A 211 -15.33 3.44 1.64
CA LYS A 211 -15.90 2.35 2.47
C LYS A 211 -14.84 1.46 3.10
N SER A 212 -13.66 1.33 2.49
CA SER A 212 -12.57 0.52 3.05
C SER A 212 -11.99 1.11 4.36
N GLY A 213 -12.20 2.39 4.61
CA GLY A 213 -11.61 3.12 5.73
C GLY A 213 -10.11 3.44 5.56
N VAL A 214 -9.51 3.10 4.41
CA VAL A 214 -8.11 3.43 4.09
C VAL A 214 -7.96 4.91 3.77
N VAL A 215 -8.99 5.51 3.20
CA VAL A 215 -9.03 6.92 2.82
C VAL A 215 -10.29 7.60 3.33
N SER A 216 -10.19 8.90 3.49
CA SER A 216 -11.26 9.79 3.95
C SER A 216 -11.45 10.97 2.99
N TYR A 217 -12.54 11.70 3.14
CA TYR A 217 -12.72 12.96 2.40
C TYR A 217 -11.60 13.95 2.74
N GLY A 218 -11.07 14.62 1.72
CA GLY A 218 -9.93 15.51 1.82
C GLY A 218 -8.58 14.86 1.54
N ASP A 219 -8.50 13.53 1.47
CA ASP A 219 -7.26 12.83 1.17
C ASP A 219 -6.87 12.99 -0.30
N LEU A 220 -5.56 13.10 -0.53
CA LEU A 220 -4.97 13.12 -1.86
C LEU A 220 -4.71 11.68 -2.31
N VAL A 221 -5.28 11.28 -3.44
CA VAL A 221 -5.11 9.95 -4.01
C VAL A 221 -4.60 9.99 -5.43
N VAL A 222 -3.92 8.93 -5.84
CA VAL A 222 -3.57 8.68 -7.24
C VAL A 222 -4.44 7.55 -7.75
N ILE A 223 -5.29 7.83 -8.74
CA ILE A 223 -6.16 6.83 -9.36
C ILE A 223 -5.50 6.37 -10.66
N THR A 224 -5.46 5.07 -10.89
CA THR A 224 -4.89 4.49 -12.12
C THR A 224 -5.76 3.37 -12.66
N ALA A 225 -5.98 3.35 -13.95
CA ALA A 225 -6.88 2.41 -14.60
C ALA A 225 -6.46 2.11 -16.04
N GLY A 226 -7.02 1.05 -16.58
CA GLY A 226 -7.05 0.78 -18.02
C GLY A 226 -8.29 1.38 -18.68
N VAL A 227 -8.10 2.18 -19.71
CA VAL A 227 -9.17 2.82 -20.50
C VAL A 227 -9.00 2.42 -21.95
N PRO A 228 -10.06 1.98 -22.67
CA PRO A 228 -11.45 1.84 -22.24
C PRO A 228 -11.68 0.71 -21.24
N VAL A 229 -12.79 0.80 -20.48
CA VAL A 229 -13.20 -0.22 -19.51
C VAL A 229 -13.40 -1.58 -20.20
N GLY A 230 -12.93 -2.66 -19.57
CA GLY A 230 -13.07 -4.03 -20.08
C GLY A 230 -11.91 -4.52 -20.96
N ALA A 231 -10.90 -3.70 -21.25
CA ALA A 231 -9.68 -4.14 -21.91
C ALA A 231 -8.66 -4.60 -20.84
N GLU A 232 -8.43 -5.91 -20.74
CA GLU A 232 -7.46 -6.46 -19.77
C GLU A 232 -6.02 -6.07 -20.10
N GLY A 233 -5.22 -5.82 -19.04
CA GLY A 233 -3.77 -5.58 -19.16
C GLY A 233 -3.37 -4.21 -19.72
N THR A 234 -4.32 -3.29 -19.88
CA THR A 234 -4.09 -1.96 -20.49
C THR A 234 -4.12 -0.82 -19.49
N THR A 235 -3.34 -0.90 -18.40
CA THR A 235 -3.20 0.26 -17.50
C THR A 235 -2.50 1.40 -18.23
N ASN A 236 -3.23 2.46 -18.58
CA ASN A 236 -2.75 3.56 -19.44
C ASN A 236 -3.15 4.95 -18.94
N MET A 237 -3.82 5.04 -17.77
CA MET A 237 -4.27 6.31 -17.18
C MET A 237 -3.76 6.45 -15.75
N MET A 238 -3.34 7.66 -15.41
CA MET A 238 -3.06 8.12 -14.06
C MET A 238 -3.77 9.45 -13.81
N LYS A 239 -4.54 9.55 -12.72
CA LYS A 239 -5.25 10.78 -12.31
C LYS A 239 -4.94 11.09 -10.85
N ILE A 240 -4.50 12.32 -10.58
CA ILE A 240 -4.34 12.83 -9.22
C ILE A 240 -5.68 13.45 -8.81
N HIS A 241 -6.19 13.07 -7.63
CA HIS A 241 -7.50 13.47 -7.18
C HIS A 241 -7.52 13.69 -5.66
N VAL A 242 -8.20 14.76 -5.23
CA VAL A 242 -8.53 14.97 -3.82
C VAL A 242 -9.95 14.46 -3.60
N LEU A 243 -10.13 13.56 -2.63
CA LEU A 243 -11.43 12.94 -2.37
C LEU A 243 -12.41 13.97 -1.79
N GLY A 244 -13.56 14.11 -2.43
CA GLY A 244 -14.64 15.02 -2.03
C GLY A 244 -14.82 16.19 -2.98
N ASN A 245 -15.83 17.01 -2.69
CA ASN A 245 -16.11 18.22 -3.46
C ASN A 245 -15.22 19.35 -2.94
N THR A 246 -14.26 19.79 -3.75
CA THR A 246 -13.47 20.98 -3.46
C THR A 246 -14.37 22.22 -3.63
N ILE A 247 -14.84 22.79 -2.55
CA ILE A 247 -15.68 24.01 -2.57
C ILE A 247 -14.80 25.24 -2.80
N LEU A 248 -13.60 25.26 -2.18
CA LEU A 248 -12.65 26.37 -2.27
C LEU A 248 -11.22 25.82 -2.33
N LYS A 249 -10.34 26.54 -3.05
CA LYS A 249 -8.89 26.31 -3.02
C LYS A 249 -8.20 27.51 -2.40
N GLY A 250 -7.24 27.26 -1.53
CA GLY A 250 -6.42 28.28 -0.88
C GLY A 250 -4.99 27.81 -0.68
N GLN A 251 -4.13 28.74 -0.30
CA GLN A 251 -2.77 28.42 0.12
C GLN A 251 -2.76 28.22 1.64
N GLY A 252 -2.40 27.01 2.09
CA GLY A 252 -2.27 26.68 3.52
C GLY A 252 -0.97 27.18 4.12
N ILE A 253 -1.01 27.60 5.38
CA ILE A 253 0.18 27.87 6.18
C ILE A 253 0.50 26.60 6.97
N GLY A 254 1.64 25.96 6.63
CA GLY A 254 2.05 24.69 7.25
C GLY A 254 1.89 23.48 6.31
N ARG A 255 2.32 22.30 6.80
CA ARG A 255 2.33 21.04 6.04
C ARG A 255 1.44 19.95 6.64
N LYS A 256 0.79 20.24 7.77
CA LYS A 256 -0.07 19.27 8.45
C LYS A 256 -1.49 19.33 7.89
N LYS A 257 -2.12 18.18 7.71
CA LYS A 257 -3.56 18.11 7.46
C LYS A 257 -4.31 18.51 8.73
N ALA A 258 -5.35 19.28 8.55
CA ALA A 258 -6.27 19.67 9.63
C ALA A 258 -7.72 19.43 9.19
N THR A 259 -8.55 18.99 10.10
CA THR A 259 -10.00 18.82 9.92
C THR A 259 -10.71 19.62 10.98
N GLY A 260 -11.60 20.51 10.59
CA GLY A 260 -12.32 21.36 11.52
C GLY A 260 -13.41 22.18 10.85
N LYS A 261 -14.16 22.92 11.64
CA LYS A 261 -15.18 23.88 11.16
C LYS A 261 -14.50 25.01 10.40
N VAL A 262 -14.87 25.21 9.15
CA VAL A 262 -14.34 26.32 8.34
C VAL A 262 -14.97 27.63 8.77
N VAL A 263 -14.14 28.62 9.09
CA VAL A 263 -14.52 30.01 9.38
C VAL A 263 -13.90 30.91 8.33
N ILE A 264 -14.76 31.60 7.57
CA ILE A 264 -14.32 32.59 6.59
C ILE A 264 -14.38 33.97 7.27
N ALA A 265 -13.25 34.66 7.29
CA ALA A 265 -13.13 36.01 7.85
C ALA A 265 -12.41 36.95 6.88
N LYS A 266 -12.89 38.18 6.75
CA LYS A 266 -12.33 39.20 5.84
C LYS A 266 -11.22 40.01 6.51
N ASP A 267 -11.27 40.13 7.85
CA ASP A 267 -10.36 40.94 8.64
C ASP A 267 -10.12 40.29 10.03
N ALA A 268 -9.22 40.90 10.80
CA ALA A 268 -8.84 40.42 12.14
C ALA A 268 -10.01 40.48 13.16
N ALA A 269 -10.84 41.49 13.05
CA ALA A 269 -11.98 41.63 13.97
C ALA A 269 -12.99 40.49 13.77
N GLU A 270 -13.29 40.18 12.53
CA GLU A 270 -14.18 39.07 12.17
C GLU A 270 -13.56 37.71 12.51
N ALA A 271 -12.26 37.51 12.28
CA ALA A 271 -11.54 36.29 12.63
C ALA A 271 -11.56 36.06 14.13
N ASN A 272 -11.18 37.05 14.93
CA ASN A 272 -11.13 36.94 16.41
C ASN A 272 -12.51 36.72 17.02
N ALA A 273 -13.59 37.22 16.40
CA ALA A 273 -14.94 37.05 16.85
C ALA A 273 -15.55 35.67 16.54
N LYS A 274 -15.16 35.03 15.41
CA LYS A 274 -15.83 33.85 14.89
C LYS A 274 -15.03 32.54 15.06
N VAL A 275 -13.72 32.65 15.24
CA VAL A 275 -12.84 31.45 15.33
C VAL A 275 -12.95 30.83 16.71
N GLU A 276 -13.33 29.55 16.73
CA GLU A 276 -13.35 28.67 17.90
C GLU A 276 -12.14 27.74 17.87
N GLU A 277 -11.83 27.07 18.97
CA GLU A 277 -10.72 26.12 19.05
C GLU A 277 -10.90 24.95 18.08
N GLY A 278 -9.85 24.65 17.29
CA GLY A 278 -9.89 23.63 16.24
C GLY A 278 -10.59 24.03 14.95
N SER A 279 -10.90 25.32 14.76
CA SER A 279 -11.43 25.84 13.50
C SER A 279 -10.34 25.92 12.42
N ILE A 280 -10.76 25.94 11.15
CA ILE A 280 -9.91 26.24 10.00
C ILE A 280 -10.26 27.67 9.54
N LEU A 281 -9.33 28.60 9.76
CA LEU A 281 -9.51 29.98 9.30
C LEU A 281 -9.17 30.13 7.83
N VAL A 282 -10.10 30.67 7.04
CA VAL A 282 -9.91 31.06 5.63
C VAL A 282 -10.03 32.59 5.53
N THR A 283 -8.96 33.22 5.09
CA THR A 283 -8.88 34.70 4.96
C THR A 283 -8.12 35.09 3.70
N ILE A 284 -8.28 36.31 3.24
CA ILE A 284 -7.59 36.86 2.09
C ILE A 284 -6.08 37.06 2.37
N GLY A 285 -5.74 37.37 3.60
CA GLY A 285 -4.38 37.53 4.08
C GLY A 285 -4.37 37.51 5.61
N SER A 286 -3.23 37.15 6.21
CA SER A 286 -3.04 37.16 7.66
C SER A 286 -2.15 38.31 8.09
N ASP A 287 -2.49 38.95 9.20
CA ASP A 287 -1.72 39.98 9.87
C ASP A 287 -1.49 39.67 11.37
N LYS A 288 -0.77 40.56 12.05
CA LYS A 288 -0.50 40.40 13.50
C LYS A 288 -1.74 40.43 14.38
N GLU A 289 -2.78 41.13 13.93
CA GLU A 289 -4.00 41.28 14.69
C GLU A 289 -4.88 40.03 14.67
N MET A 290 -4.63 39.13 13.68
CA MET A 290 -5.26 37.80 13.56
C MET A 290 -4.61 36.73 14.44
N MET A 291 -3.47 36.99 15.08
CA MET A 291 -2.75 35.98 15.87
C MET A 291 -3.62 35.26 16.91
N PRO A 292 -4.49 35.97 17.69
CA PRO A 292 -5.34 35.29 18.66
C PRO A 292 -6.35 34.30 18.03
N ALA A 293 -6.79 34.55 16.80
CA ALA A 293 -7.64 33.63 16.05
C ALA A 293 -6.81 32.45 15.48
N ILE A 294 -5.60 32.74 14.95
CA ILE A 294 -4.72 31.71 14.37
C ILE A 294 -4.25 30.70 15.42
N GLU A 295 -4.00 31.14 16.65
CA GLU A 295 -3.59 30.26 17.76
C GLU A 295 -4.70 29.26 18.17
N LYS A 296 -5.95 29.52 17.84
CA LYS A 296 -7.08 28.62 18.09
C LYS A 296 -7.31 27.61 16.95
N CYS A 297 -6.66 27.78 15.79
CA CYS A 297 -6.88 26.97 14.59
C CYS A 297 -6.12 25.63 14.58
#